data_0db931a59e0ce36b99deba24f11bd466
#
_entry.id   0db931a59e0ce36b99deba24f11bd466
#
_cell.length_a   1.000
_cell.length_b   1.000
_cell.length_c   1.000
_cell.angle_alpha   90.00
_cell.angle_beta   90.00
_cell.angle_gamma   90.00
#
_symmetry.space_group_name_H-M   'P 1'
#
loop_
_entity.id
_entity.type
_entity.pdbx_description
1 polymer ?
#
loop_
_entity_poly.entity_id
_entity_poly.type
_entity_poly.pdbx_seq_one_letter_code
_entity_poly.pdbx_strand_id
1 'polypeptide(L)'
;MVLGTSSGAGKSWLTSALCRHYARQGLKVAPFKAQNMSNNARVVRDAAGRWGEIGSAQFFQALAARAEPAVAMNPVLLKPEADTRSQVICMGQVDRALGDMPWRERSAHLWPVVREALDGLMASHDVVVIEGAGSPAEINLQSSDIVNLAVARHVQARCLLVCDIDRGGAFAHLYGTWALLPPDVRSLLRGFVLNKFRGDESLLAPAPRQLEDLTGVPTLAVVPMLREHLSLIHISEPTRQ
;
A
#
# COMPACT_ATOMS: atom_id res chain seq x y z
N MET A 1 -7.36 -3.24 3.64
CA MET A 1 -6.26 -2.97 2.70
C MET A 1 -6.51 -1.67 1.98
N VAL A 2 -5.48 -0.86 1.75
CA VAL A 2 -5.56 0.43 1.05
C VAL A 2 -4.95 0.27 -0.33
N LEU A 3 -5.78 0.24 -1.36
CA LEU A 3 -5.41 0.24 -2.78
C LEU A 3 -5.46 1.66 -3.33
N GLY A 4 -4.78 1.94 -4.41
CA GLY A 4 -4.84 3.26 -5.05
C GLY A 4 -5.01 3.15 -6.56
N THR A 5 -5.64 4.13 -7.16
CA THR A 5 -5.77 4.19 -8.63
C THR A 5 -4.43 4.47 -9.32
N SER A 6 -3.44 4.96 -8.57
CA SER A 6 -2.09 5.29 -9.07
C SER A 6 -1.08 5.39 -7.94
N SER A 7 0.21 5.48 -8.30
CA SER A 7 1.24 5.97 -7.38
C SER A 7 0.90 7.41 -6.98
N GLY A 8 1.19 7.80 -5.72
CA GLY A 8 0.90 9.14 -5.23
C GLY A 8 -0.56 9.41 -4.86
N ALA A 9 -1.50 8.47 -5.01
CA ALA A 9 -2.90 8.62 -4.61
C ALA A 9 -3.10 8.90 -3.10
N GLY A 10 -2.06 8.68 -2.28
CA GLY A 10 -2.09 8.94 -0.84
C GLY A 10 -2.29 7.68 0.01
N LYS A 11 -2.04 6.49 -0.55
CA LYS A 11 -2.13 5.20 0.17
C LYS A 11 -1.36 5.21 1.49
N SER A 12 -0.08 5.59 1.46
CA SER A 12 0.81 5.55 2.64
C SER A 12 0.31 6.45 3.76
N TRP A 13 -0.20 7.63 3.40
CA TRP A 13 -0.77 8.57 4.37
C TRP A 13 -2.03 8.00 5.03
N LEU A 14 -2.97 7.50 4.21
CA LEU A 14 -4.21 6.89 4.72
C LEU A 14 -3.92 5.65 5.56
N THR A 15 -2.96 4.81 5.15
CA THR A 15 -2.50 3.65 5.94
C THR A 15 -1.96 4.09 7.30
N SER A 16 -1.14 5.15 7.35
CA SER A 16 -0.63 5.70 8.62
C SER A 16 -1.75 6.21 9.52
N ALA A 17 -2.74 6.90 8.93
CA ALA A 17 -3.90 7.41 9.66
C ALA A 17 -4.74 6.26 10.25
N LEU A 18 -5.00 5.20 9.47
CA LEU A 18 -5.70 4.01 9.93
C LEU A 18 -4.93 3.26 11.03
N CYS A 19 -3.60 3.09 10.87
CA CYS A 19 -2.75 2.52 11.92
C CYS A 19 -2.89 3.30 13.23
N ARG A 20 -2.80 4.63 13.18
CA ARG A 20 -2.96 5.48 14.35
C ARG A 20 -4.37 5.43 14.94
N HIS A 21 -5.39 5.41 14.07
CA HIS A 21 -6.79 5.33 14.49
C HIS A 21 -7.08 4.07 15.31
N TYR A 22 -6.73 2.90 14.78
CA TYR A 22 -6.96 1.63 15.48
C TYR A 22 -6.10 1.49 16.74
N ALA A 23 -4.85 1.95 16.71
CA ALA A 23 -3.98 1.95 17.90
C ALA A 23 -4.51 2.85 19.03
N ARG A 24 -5.23 3.95 18.71
CA ARG A 24 -5.90 4.79 19.70
C ARG A 24 -7.12 4.11 20.33
N GLN A 25 -7.71 3.12 19.66
CA GLN A 25 -8.78 2.29 20.19
C GLN A 25 -8.28 1.15 21.10
N GLY A 26 -6.96 1.08 21.32
CA GLY A 26 -6.35 0.05 22.18
C GLY A 26 -6.06 -1.26 21.46
N LEU A 27 -6.28 -1.33 20.13
CA LEU A 27 -5.98 -2.52 19.33
C LEU A 27 -4.48 -2.66 19.07
N LYS A 28 -4.01 -3.89 19.02
CA LYS A 28 -2.65 -4.24 18.59
C LYS A 28 -2.60 -4.23 17.06
N VAL A 29 -1.93 -3.22 16.50
CA VAL A 29 -1.96 -2.93 15.06
C VAL A 29 -0.59 -3.12 14.44
N ALA A 30 -0.53 -3.74 13.26
CA ALA A 30 0.65 -3.73 12.41
C ALA A 30 0.35 -3.14 11.04
N PRO A 31 1.23 -2.31 10.47
CA PRO A 31 1.24 -2.02 9.04
C PRO A 31 1.83 -3.19 8.26
N PHE A 32 1.44 -3.32 7.00
CA PHE A 32 2.05 -4.28 6.10
C PHE A 32 2.09 -3.74 4.67
N LYS A 33 3.21 -3.94 4.00
CA LYS A 33 3.36 -3.72 2.56
C LYS A 33 4.23 -4.82 1.98
N ALA A 34 3.65 -5.67 1.16
CA ALA A 34 4.31 -6.86 0.63
C ALA A 34 5.65 -6.54 -0.04
N GLN A 35 5.64 -5.55 -0.94
CA GLN A 35 6.83 -5.05 -1.62
C GLN A 35 6.80 -3.53 -1.69
N ASN A 36 7.90 -2.90 -1.33
CA ASN A 36 8.11 -1.48 -1.53
C ASN A 36 9.25 -1.24 -2.53
N MET A 37 9.17 -0.15 -3.27
CA MET A 37 10.27 0.32 -4.15
C MET A 37 10.70 1.70 -3.66
N SER A 38 11.87 1.79 -3.04
CA SER A 38 12.38 3.03 -2.47
C SER A 38 13.86 2.90 -2.11
N ASN A 39 14.63 3.96 -2.35
CA ASN A 39 15.99 4.08 -1.83
C ASN A 39 16.02 4.53 -0.35
N ASN A 40 14.85 4.91 0.18
CA ASN A 40 14.72 5.38 1.55
C ASN A 40 14.35 4.22 2.47
N ALA A 41 15.35 3.69 3.15
CA ALA A 41 15.22 2.61 4.12
C ALA A 41 15.46 3.08 5.55
N ARG A 42 14.97 2.29 6.49
CA ARG A 42 15.26 2.37 7.91
C ARG A 42 15.75 1.04 8.40
N VAL A 43 16.72 1.09 9.31
CA VAL A 43 17.28 -0.11 9.94
C VAL A 43 16.39 -0.49 11.11
N VAL A 44 16.02 -1.76 11.15
CA VAL A 44 15.23 -2.37 12.23
C VAL A 44 15.84 -3.69 12.64
N ARG A 45 15.38 -4.29 13.74
CA ARG A 45 15.80 -5.65 14.13
C ARG A 45 14.85 -6.69 13.52
N ASP A 46 15.42 -7.83 13.11
CA ASP A 46 14.62 -9.00 12.78
C ASP A 46 14.28 -9.82 14.05
N ALA A 47 13.51 -10.90 13.89
CA ALA A 47 13.11 -11.75 15.00
C ALA A 47 14.31 -12.42 15.73
N ALA A 48 15.45 -12.55 15.06
CA ALA A 48 16.69 -13.07 15.64
C ALA A 48 17.59 -11.97 16.24
N GLY A 49 17.12 -10.71 16.28
CA GLY A 49 17.86 -9.55 16.78
C GLY A 49 18.92 -9.00 15.83
N ARG A 50 19.01 -9.49 14.59
CA ARG A 50 19.93 -8.99 13.58
C ARG A 50 19.37 -7.69 12.93
N TRP A 51 20.28 -6.86 12.46
CA TRP A 51 19.90 -5.64 11.74
C TRP A 51 19.39 -5.98 10.35
N GLY A 52 18.26 -5.39 9.98
CA GLY A 52 17.65 -5.51 8.67
C GLY A 52 17.07 -4.18 8.20
N GLU A 53 16.66 -4.09 6.94
CA GLU A 53 16.14 -2.87 6.34
C GLU A 53 14.67 -3.03 5.94
N ILE A 54 13.89 -1.99 6.18
CA ILE A 54 12.52 -1.82 5.67
C ILE A 54 12.34 -0.44 5.03
N GLY A 55 11.31 -0.28 4.20
CA GLY A 55 10.97 1.03 3.66
C GLY A 55 10.62 2.05 4.74
N SER A 56 11.08 3.30 4.59
CA SER A 56 10.81 4.36 5.56
C SER A 56 9.31 4.56 5.82
N ALA A 57 8.45 4.41 4.80
CA ALA A 57 7.00 4.54 4.97
C ALA A 57 6.46 3.52 5.99
N GLN A 58 6.86 2.24 5.91
CA GLN A 58 6.41 1.18 6.81
C GLN A 58 6.98 1.38 8.22
N PHE A 59 8.21 1.91 8.34
CA PHE A 59 8.77 2.30 9.63
C PHE A 59 7.87 3.35 10.32
N PHE A 60 7.51 4.44 9.64
CA PHE A 60 6.65 5.48 10.22
C PHE A 60 5.21 4.99 10.46
N GLN A 61 4.70 4.09 9.63
CA GLN A 61 3.40 3.44 9.84
C GLN A 61 3.40 2.58 11.11
N ALA A 62 4.51 1.87 11.40
CA ALA A 62 4.68 1.12 12.64
C ALA A 62 4.68 2.05 13.86
N LEU A 63 5.39 3.19 13.80
CA LEU A 63 5.34 4.21 14.85
C LEU A 63 3.93 4.78 15.01
N ALA A 64 3.20 5.00 13.90
CA ALA A 64 1.80 5.43 13.96
C ALA A 64 0.92 4.37 14.64
N ALA A 65 1.17 3.10 14.41
CA ALA A 65 0.51 1.96 15.04
C ALA A 65 0.92 1.76 16.51
N ARG A 66 1.90 2.49 17.03
CA ARG A 66 2.57 2.24 18.33
C ARG A 66 3.15 0.82 18.42
N ALA A 67 3.55 0.26 17.29
CA ALA A 67 4.21 -1.02 17.16
C ALA A 67 5.71 -0.83 16.97
N GLU A 68 6.50 -1.79 17.43
CA GLU A 68 7.92 -1.83 17.11
C GLU A 68 8.10 -2.19 15.63
N PRO A 69 8.84 -1.39 14.84
CA PRO A 69 9.08 -1.67 13.45
C PRO A 69 9.82 -3.01 13.26
N ALA A 70 9.31 -3.87 12.39
CA ALA A 70 9.86 -5.19 12.14
C ALA A 70 9.97 -5.49 10.64
N VAL A 71 10.93 -6.33 10.26
CA VAL A 71 11.17 -6.72 8.85
C VAL A 71 9.94 -7.36 8.19
N ALA A 72 9.12 -8.08 8.96
CA ALA A 72 7.89 -8.69 8.46
C ALA A 72 6.85 -7.66 7.97
N MET A 73 6.92 -6.40 8.40
CA MET A 73 6.01 -5.33 7.96
C MET A 73 6.28 -4.87 6.53
N ASN A 74 7.50 -5.13 6.03
CA ASN A 74 7.89 -4.90 4.64
C ASN A 74 8.89 -5.98 4.19
N PRO A 75 8.41 -7.21 3.92
CA PRO A 75 9.27 -8.36 3.66
C PRO A 75 10.14 -8.21 2.41
N VAL A 76 9.70 -7.40 1.43
CA VAL A 76 10.46 -7.14 0.20
C VAL A 76 10.64 -5.64 0.00
N LEU A 77 11.90 -5.19 -0.06
CA LEU A 77 12.26 -3.83 -0.43
C LEU A 77 13.16 -3.87 -1.66
N LEU A 78 12.74 -3.16 -2.71
CA LEU A 78 13.53 -2.98 -3.93
C LEU A 78 14.17 -1.59 -3.89
N LYS A 79 15.49 -1.54 -3.98
CA LYS A 79 16.25 -0.30 -4.12
C LYS A 79 16.68 -0.14 -5.57
N PRO A 80 16.08 0.79 -6.35
CA PRO A 80 16.53 1.05 -7.73
C PRO A 80 17.98 1.45 -7.79
N GLU A 81 18.76 0.77 -8.62
CA GLU A 81 20.17 1.09 -8.92
C GLU A 81 20.33 1.69 -10.32
N ALA A 82 19.52 1.23 -11.28
CA ALA A 82 19.46 1.69 -12.65
C ALA A 82 18.06 1.42 -13.23
N ASP A 83 17.80 1.84 -14.47
CA ASP A 83 16.46 1.75 -15.10
C ASP A 83 15.85 0.34 -15.08
N THR A 84 16.67 -0.69 -15.17
CA THR A 84 16.23 -2.11 -15.21
C THR A 84 16.77 -2.95 -14.08
N ARG A 85 17.50 -2.36 -13.12
CA ARG A 85 18.17 -3.08 -12.04
C ARG A 85 17.82 -2.52 -10.68
N SER A 86 17.51 -3.41 -9.76
CA SER A 86 17.24 -3.07 -8.36
C SER A 86 17.94 -4.05 -7.44
N GLN A 87 18.55 -3.55 -6.37
CA GLN A 87 18.95 -4.38 -5.26
C GLN A 87 17.70 -4.91 -4.57
N VAL A 88 17.64 -6.22 -4.35
CA VAL A 88 16.53 -6.86 -3.65
C VAL A 88 16.92 -7.07 -2.19
N ILE A 89 16.10 -6.58 -1.28
CA ILE A 89 16.20 -6.83 0.15
C ILE A 89 15.01 -7.70 0.53
N CYS A 90 15.29 -8.91 0.99
CA CYS A 90 14.30 -9.89 1.41
C CYS A 90 14.42 -10.11 2.93
N MET A 91 13.32 -9.93 3.67
CA MET A 91 13.30 -10.00 5.14
C MET A 91 14.44 -9.19 5.80
N GLY A 92 14.67 -7.99 5.26
CA GLY A 92 15.66 -7.06 5.76
C GLY A 92 17.10 -7.30 5.31
N GLN A 93 17.39 -8.36 4.57
CA GLN A 93 18.72 -8.74 4.11
C GLN A 93 18.83 -8.65 2.59
N VAL A 94 20.02 -8.26 2.10
CA VAL A 94 20.30 -8.22 0.65
C VAL A 94 20.30 -9.64 0.09
N ASP A 95 19.48 -9.89 -0.91
CA ASP A 95 19.42 -11.14 -1.67
C ASP A 95 19.91 -10.88 -3.11
N ARG A 96 21.14 -11.27 -3.39
CA ARG A 96 21.76 -11.08 -4.71
C ARG A 96 21.16 -12.01 -5.76
N ALA A 97 20.82 -13.26 -5.39
CA ALA A 97 20.24 -14.21 -6.31
C ALA A 97 18.90 -13.75 -6.86
N LEU A 98 18.04 -13.21 -5.97
CA LEU A 98 16.80 -12.57 -6.38
C LEU A 98 17.03 -11.28 -7.17
N GLY A 99 18.12 -10.54 -6.89
CA GLY A 99 18.49 -9.34 -7.65
C GLY A 99 18.77 -9.62 -9.13
N ASP A 100 19.44 -10.73 -9.42
CA ASP A 100 19.85 -11.14 -10.76
C ASP A 100 18.74 -11.88 -11.54
N MET A 101 17.63 -12.26 -10.86
CA MET A 101 16.53 -13.01 -11.44
C MET A 101 15.58 -12.11 -12.25
N PRO A 102 15.05 -12.58 -13.40
CA PRO A 102 14.04 -11.86 -14.16
C PRO A 102 12.80 -11.52 -13.31
N TRP A 103 12.23 -10.35 -13.51
CA TRP A 103 11.14 -9.81 -12.69
C TRP A 103 9.97 -10.78 -12.49
N ARG A 104 9.49 -11.42 -13.57
CA ARG A 104 8.33 -12.33 -13.50
C ARG A 104 8.62 -13.59 -12.70
N GLU A 105 9.81 -14.14 -12.80
CA GLU A 105 10.23 -15.32 -12.06
C GLU A 105 10.42 -14.99 -10.57
N ARG A 106 10.98 -13.81 -10.28
CA ARG A 106 11.19 -13.29 -8.93
C ARG A 106 9.92 -13.28 -8.10
N SER A 107 8.79 -12.89 -8.68
CA SER A 107 7.51 -12.82 -7.97
C SER A 107 7.08 -14.17 -7.40
N ALA A 108 7.28 -15.27 -8.14
CA ALA A 108 6.96 -16.62 -7.67
C ALA A 108 7.81 -17.05 -6.46
N HIS A 109 9.09 -16.65 -6.43
CA HIS A 109 10.01 -16.94 -5.32
C HIS A 109 9.73 -16.06 -4.09
N LEU A 110 9.28 -14.83 -4.29
CA LEU A 110 8.99 -13.88 -3.21
C LEU A 110 7.63 -14.12 -2.55
N TRP A 111 6.67 -14.68 -3.27
CA TRP A 111 5.31 -14.87 -2.75
C TRP A 111 5.24 -15.70 -1.46
N PRO A 112 5.95 -16.86 -1.31
CA PRO A 112 5.96 -17.60 -0.06
C PRO A 112 6.44 -16.77 1.14
N VAL A 113 7.50 -15.97 0.95
CA VAL A 113 8.05 -15.10 2.02
C VAL A 113 7.05 -14.01 2.40
N VAL A 114 6.40 -13.38 1.41
CA VAL A 114 5.37 -12.35 1.63
C VAL A 114 4.21 -12.93 2.42
N ARG A 115 3.74 -14.12 2.04
CA ARG A 115 2.63 -14.81 2.69
C ARG A 115 2.96 -15.16 4.14
N GLU A 116 4.11 -15.78 4.39
CA GLU A 116 4.54 -16.17 5.74
C GLU A 116 4.65 -14.94 6.66
N ALA A 117 5.25 -13.85 6.18
CA ALA A 117 5.36 -12.60 6.94
C ALA A 117 3.97 -12.02 7.28
N LEU A 118 3.05 -12.02 6.32
CA LEU A 118 1.68 -11.52 6.52
C LEU A 118 0.90 -12.40 7.51
N ASP A 119 0.94 -13.72 7.33
CA ASP A 119 0.27 -14.68 8.21
C ASP A 119 0.77 -14.56 9.66
N GLY A 120 2.09 -14.38 9.86
CA GLY A 120 2.67 -14.15 11.17
C GLY A 120 2.20 -12.84 11.83
N LEU A 121 2.07 -11.77 11.05
CA LEU A 121 1.50 -10.51 11.56
C LEU A 121 0.02 -10.66 11.91
N MET A 122 -0.77 -11.33 11.06
CA MET A 122 -2.19 -11.56 11.31
C MET A 122 -2.44 -12.45 12.54
N ALA A 123 -1.58 -13.44 12.79
CA ALA A 123 -1.68 -14.28 13.98
C ALA A 123 -1.34 -13.56 15.29
N SER A 124 -0.60 -12.45 15.22
CA SER A 124 -0.04 -11.75 16.40
C SER A 124 -0.63 -10.36 16.65
N HIS A 125 -1.51 -9.86 15.78
CA HIS A 125 -2.13 -8.52 15.89
C HIS A 125 -3.64 -8.60 15.66
N ASP A 126 -4.36 -7.70 16.31
CA ASP A 126 -5.82 -7.58 16.15
C ASP A 126 -6.20 -7.01 14.78
N VAL A 127 -5.36 -6.12 14.24
CA VAL A 127 -5.55 -5.46 12.95
C VAL A 127 -4.24 -5.38 12.19
N VAL A 128 -4.24 -5.83 10.94
CA VAL A 128 -3.16 -5.57 9.98
C VAL A 128 -3.64 -4.60 8.92
N VAL A 129 -3.05 -3.40 8.87
CA VAL A 129 -3.37 -2.39 7.85
C VAL A 129 -2.41 -2.56 6.67
N ILE A 130 -2.95 -3.06 5.55
CA ILE A 130 -2.16 -3.42 4.38
C ILE A 130 -2.16 -2.27 3.38
N GLU A 131 -0.97 -1.86 2.93
CA GLU A 131 -0.78 -0.89 1.85
C GLU A 131 -0.45 -1.60 0.53
N GLY A 132 -1.24 -1.35 -0.51
CA GLY A 132 -0.91 -1.77 -1.87
C GLY A 132 0.18 -0.91 -2.52
N ALA A 133 0.67 -1.31 -3.69
CA ALA A 133 1.64 -0.54 -4.47
C ALA A 133 1.10 -0.21 -5.87
N GLY A 134 1.41 0.99 -6.38
CA GLY A 134 0.94 1.44 -7.69
C GLY A 134 -0.58 1.38 -7.80
N SER A 135 -1.06 0.76 -8.88
CA SER A 135 -2.47 0.46 -9.13
C SER A 135 -2.70 -1.06 -9.23
N PRO A 136 -3.79 -1.61 -8.69
CA PRO A 136 -4.14 -3.02 -8.89
C PRO A 136 -4.69 -3.31 -10.30
N ALA A 137 -4.88 -2.28 -11.12
CA ALA A 137 -5.40 -2.38 -12.48
C ALA A 137 -4.30 -2.40 -13.57
N GLU A 138 -3.05 -2.61 -13.18
CA GLU A 138 -1.94 -2.84 -14.13
C GLU A 138 -2.11 -4.21 -14.78
N ILE A 139 -2.99 -4.30 -15.80
CA ILE A 139 -3.42 -5.55 -16.44
C ILE A 139 -2.26 -6.38 -17.01
N ASN A 140 -1.20 -5.72 -17.46
CA ASN A 140 0.04 -6.33 -17.95
C ASN A 140 0.89 -6.99 -16.85
N LEU A 141 0.65 -6.68 -15.57
CA LEU A 141 1.38 -7.18 -14.41
C LEU A 141 0.54 -8.09 -13.50
N GLN A 142 -0.76 -8.24 -13.76
CA GLN A 142 -1.68 -8.97 -12.87
C GLN A 142 -1.25 -10.41 -12.58
N SER A 143 -0.65 -11.10 -13.56
CA SER A 143 -0.18 -12.48 -13.38
C SER A 143 1.00 -12.62 -12.42
N SER A 144 1.73 -11.55 -12.17
CA SER A 144 2.89 -11.50 -11.28
C SER A 144 2.68 -10.53 -10.09
N ASP A 145 1.47 -10.03 -9.90
CA ASP A 145 1.15 -9.09 -8.82
C ASP A 145 1.06 -9.81 -7.46
N ILE A 146 2.14 -9.76 -6.71
CA ILE A 146 2.24 -10.25 -5.32
C ILE A 146 1.96 -9.15 -4.29
N VAL A 147 1.58 -7.94 -4.72
CA VAL A 147 1.48 -6.76 -3.85
C VAL A 147 0.05 -6.33 -3.60
N ASN A 148 -0.80 -6.40 -4.63
CA ASN A 148 -2.20 -6.01 -4.57
C ASN A 148 -3.12 -7.24 -4.62
N LEU A 149 -3.18 -7.92 -5.77
CA LEU A 149 -4.18 -8.96 -6.03
C LEU A 149 -3.93 -10.23 -5.19
N ALA A 150 -2.69 -10.74 -5.18
CA ALA A 150 -2.38 -11.94 -4.42
C ALA A 150 -2.58 -11.74 -2.91
N VAL A 151 -2.15 -10.59 -2.38
CA VAL A 151 -2.35 -10.23 -0.97
C VAL A 151 -3.83 -10.10 -0.64
N ALA A 152 -4.60 -9.34 -1.45
CA ALA A 152 -6.03 -9.15 -1.21
C ALA A 152 -6.79 -10.49 -1.17
N ARG A 153 -6.48 -11.39 -2.11
CA ARG A 153 -7.06 -12.74 -2.19
C ARG A 153 -6.69 -13.60 -1.00
N HIS A 154 -5.41 -13.62 -0.64
CA HIS A 154 -4.89 -14.49 0.41
C HIS A 154 -5.60 -14.26 1.75
N VAL A 155 -5.76 -13.00 2.14
CA VAL A 155 -6.37 -12.65 3.43
C VAL A 155 -7.83 -12.22 3.32
N GLN A 156 -8.46 -12.33 2.15
CA GLN A 156 -9.82 -11.84 1.88
C GLN A 156 -10.01 -10.41 2.41
N ALA A 157 -9.06 -9.54 2.07
CA ALA A 157 -8.93 -8.21 2.63
C ALA A 157 -10.17 -7.34 2.36
N ARG A 158 -10.64 -6.59 3.36
CA ARG A 158 -11.55 -5.46 3.11
C ARG A 158 -10.76 -4.34 2.47
N CYS A 159 -11.04 -4.01 1.20
CA CYS A 159 -10.28 -3.08 0.41
C CYS A 159 -10.95 -1.71 0.30
N LEU A 160 -10.16 -0.65 0.45
CA LEU A 160 -10.51 0.72 0.09
C LEU A 160 -9.72 1.09 -1.16
N LEU A 161 -10.37 1.69 -2.16
CA LEU A 161 -9.69 2.22 -3.34
C LEU A 161 -9.62 3.75 -3.24
N VAL A 162 -8.39 4.26 -3.16
CA VAL A 162 -8.09 5.68 -2.98
C VAL A 162 -7.70 6.32 -4.30
N CYS A 163 -8.28 7.48 -4.60
CA CYS A 163 -7.95 8.29 -5.76
C CYS A 163 -7.54 9.70 -5.35
N ASP A 164 -6.55 10.26 -6.04
CA ASP A 164 -6.15 11.65 -5.93
C ASP A 164 -7.09 12.51 -6.79
N ILE A 165 -8.00 13.26 -6.14
CA ILE A 165 -8.98 14.09 -6.85
C ILE A 165 -8.38 15.42 -7.35
N ASP A 166 -7.29 15.88 -6.76
CA ASP A 166 -6.63 17.14 -7.14
C ASP A 166 -6.09 17.12 -8.58
N ARG A 167 -5.81 15.93 -9.11
CA ARG A 167 -5.32 15.74 -10.48
C ARG A 167 -6.40 15.78 -11.56
N GLY A 168 -7.67 15.79 -11.17
CA GLY A 168 -8.81 15.65 -12.09
C GLY A 168 -9.07 14.19 -12.52
N GLY A 169 -10.24 13.95 -13.11
CA GLY A 169 -10.62 12.65 -13.63
C GLY A 169 -10.84 11.54 -12.56
N ALA A 170 -10.99 11.89 -11.29
CA ALA A 170 -11.02 10.93 -10.19
C ALA A 170 -12.08 9.85 -10.35
N PHE A 171 -13.29 10.21 -10.78
CA PHE A 171 -14.39 9.24 -10.99
C PHE A 171 -14.08 8.26 -12.12
N ALA A 172 -13.46 8.74 -13.21
CA ALA A 172 -13.00 7.89 -14.31
C ALA A 172 -11.88 6.94 -13.84
N HIS A 173 -10.93 7.42 -13.03
CA HIS A 173 -9.87 6.59 -12.47
C HIS A 173 -10.43 5.52 -11.52
N LEU A 174 -11.39 5.86 -10.65
CA LEU A 174 -12.04 4.91 -9.75
C LEU A 174 -12.81 3.86 -10.54
N TYR A 175 -13.66 4.29 -11.48
CA TYR A 175 -14.44 3.38 -12.32
C TYR A 175 -13.54 2.48 -13.17
N GLY A 176 -12.56 3.05 -13.87
CA GLY A 176 -11.66 2.29 -14.74
C GLY A 176 -10.83 1.27 -13.93
N THR A 177 -10.32 1.65 -12.76
CA THR A 177 -9.61 0.72 -11.88
C THR A 177 -10.55 -0.40 -11.43
N TRP A 178 -11.75 -0.08 -10.96
CA TRP A 178 -12.76 -1.06 -10.54
C TRP A 178 -13.13 -2.01 -11.69
N ALA A 179 -13.36 -1.48 -12.89
CA ALA A 179 -13.77 -2.28 -14.05
C ALA A 179 -12.69 -3.27 -14.50
N LEU A 180 -11.41 -2.91 -14.37
CA LEU A 180 -10.27 -3.75 -14.74
C LEU A 180 -9.87 -4.76 -13.65
N LEU A 181 -10.38 -4.64 -12.41
CA LEU A 181 -10.14 -5.63 -11.37
C LEU A 181 -10.81 -6.97 -11.71
N PRO A 182 -10.15 -8.10 -11.44
CA PRO A 182 -10.79 -9.41 -11.48
C PRO A 182 -12.02 -9.46 -10.55
N PRO A 183 -13.10 -10.20 -10.94
CA PRO A 183 -14.36 -10.19 -10.18
C PRO A 183 -14.22 -10.56 -8.71
N ASP A 184 -13.34 -11.50 -8.39
CA ASP A 184 -13.05 -11.96 -7.03
C ASP A 184 -12.41 -10.87 -6.16
N VAL A 185 -11.48 -10.08 -6.71
CA VAL A 185 -10.87 -8.94 -6.01
C VAL A 185 -11.83 -7.75 -5.97
N ARG A 186 -12.60 -7.53 -7.03
CA ARG A 186 -13.64 -6.51 -7.08
C ARG A 186 -14.65 -6.68 -5.94
N SER A 187 -15.02 -7.92 -5.63
CA SER A 187 -15.93 -8.26 -4.52
C SER A 187 -15.37 -7.91 -3.14
N LEU A 188 -14.07 -7.70 -3.01
CA LEU A 188 -13.42 -7.30 -1.76
C LEU A 188 -13.45 -5.79 -1.51
N LEU A 189 -13.77 -4.97 -2.54
CA LEU A 189 -13.88 -3.53 -2.37
C LEU A 189 -15.06 -3.20 -1.45
N ARG A 190 -14.81 -2.33 -0.48
CA ARG A 190 -15.81 -1.86 0.50
C ARG A 190 -16.13 -0.38 0.34
N GLY A 191 -15.28 0.36 -0.35
CA GLY A 191 -15.52 1.78 -0.60
C GLY A 191 -14.44 2.47 -1.39
N PHE A 192 -14.81 3.60 -1.95
CA PHE A 192 -13.93 4.56 -2.59
C PHE A 192 -13.56 5.67 -1.60
N VAL A 193 -12.37 6.22 -1.76
CA VAL A 193 -11.89 7.38 -1.01
C VAL A 193 -11.36 8.42 -1.99
N LEU A 194 -11.97 9.60 -1.98
CA LEU A 194 -11.49 10.78 -2.71
C LEU A 194 -10.50 11.51 -1.82
N ASN A 195 -9.24 11.52 -2.18
CA ASN A 195 -8.17 12.10 -1.37
C ASN A 195 -7.63 13.38 -1.98
N LYS A 196 -7.07 14.24 -1.14
CA LYS A 196 -6.52 15.54 -1.50
C LYS A 196 -7.57 16.51 -2.05
N PHE A 197 -8.77 16.46 -1.52
CA PHE A 197 -9.85 17.33 -1.94
C PHE A 197 -9.58 18.79 -1.52
N ARG A 198 -9.93 19.72 -2.41
CA ARG A 198 -9.90 21.16 -2.18
C ARG A 198 -11.23 21.76 -2.59
N GLY A 199 -11.73 22.69 -1.80
CA GLY A 199 -12.93 23.44 -2.10
C GLY A 199 -14.17 22.95 -1.34
N ASP A 200 -15.32 23.19 -1.93
CA ASP A 200 -16.62 22.85 -1.34
C ASP A 200 -17.05 21.44 -1.74
N GLU A 201 -17.22 20.57 -0.75
CA GLU A 201 -17.60 19.16 -0.96
C GLU A 201 -18.99 19.03 -1.61
N SER A 202 -19.89 20.03 -1.42
CA SER A 202 -21.21 20.02 -2.06
C SER A 202 -21.15 19.99 -3.60
N LEU A 203 -20.06 20.50 -4.17
CA LEU A 203 -19.82 20.50 -5.62
C LEU A 203 -19.52 19.10 -6.19
N LEU A 204 -19.26 18.10 -5.35
CA LEU A 204 -19.09 16.73 -5.80
C LEU A 204 -20.40 16.06 -6.16
N ALA A 205 -21.53 16.53 -5.63
CA ALA A 205 -22.85 15.98 -5.94
C ALA A 205 -23.23 16.26 -7.41
N PRO A 206 -23.84 15.28 -8.12
CA PRO A 206 -24.26 13.95 -7.66
C PRO A 206 -23.25 12.83 -7.94
N ALA A 207 -22.01 13.14 -8.33
CA ALA A 207 -21.08 12.18 -8.90
C ALA A 207 -20.71 10.98 -7.98
N PRO A 208 -20.54 11.11 -6.65
CA PRO A 208 -20.33 9.95 -5.78
C PRO A 208 -21.48 8.94 -5.85
N ARG A 209 -22.73 9.42 -5.89
CA ARG A 209 -23.90 8.56 -6.00
C ARG A 209 -23.97 7.87 -7.36
N GLN A 210 -23.70 8.59 -8.44
CA GLN A 210 -23.66 8.03 -9.80
C GLN A 210 -22.59 6.93 -9.91
N LEU A 211 -21.41 7.13 -9.28
CA LEU A 211 -20.37 6.10 -9.25
C LEU A 211 -20.82 4.85 -8.46
N GLU A 212 -21.51 5.04 -7.33
CA GLU A 212 -22.09 3.95 -6.55
C GLU A 212 -23.15 3.19 -7.37
N ASP A 213 -24.03 3.87 -8.08
CA ASP A 213 -25.04 3.25 -8.93
C ASP A 213 -24.41 2.41 -10.06
N LEU A 214 -23.26 2.83 -10.60
CA LEU A 214 -22.50 2.11 -11.63
C LEU A 214 -21.73 0.90 -11.10
N THR A 215 -21.25 0.95 -9.86
CA THR A 215 -20.26 -0.01 -9.33
C THR A 215 -20.77 -0.87 -8.20
N GLY A 216 -21.82 -0.44 -7.52
CA GLY A 216 -22.29 -1.01 -6.24
C GLY A 216 -21.36 -0.72 -5.07
N VAL A 217 -20.36 0.16 -5.24
CA VAL A 217 -19.35 0.49 -4.21
C VAL A 217 -19.52 1.95 -3.78
N PRO A 218 -19.78 2.23 -2.49
CA PRO A 218 -20.00 3.59 -2.01
C PRO A 218 -18.72 4.40 -1.94
N THR A 219 -18.82 5.73 -2.06
CA THR A 219 -17.77 6.66 -1.65
C THR A 219 -17.85 6.88 -0.15
N LEU A 220 -16.91 6.35 0.61
CA LEU A 220 -16.92 6.36 2.08
C LEU A 220 -16.34 7.63 2.69
N ALA A 221 -15.44 8.30 1.99
CA ALA A 221 -14.79 9.49 2.51
C ALA A 221 -14.27 10.41 1.41
N VAL A 222 -14.35 11.71 1.71
CA VAL A 222 -13.65 12.77 1.02
C VAL A 222 -12.60 13.31 1.99
N VAL A 223 -11.33 13.14 1.68
CA VAL A 223 -10.22 13.53 2.55
C VAL A 223 -9.64 14.85 2.04
N PRO A 224 -9.64 15.91 2.87
CA PRO A 224 -9.15 17.21 2.44
C PRO A 224 -7.64 17.19 2.17
N MET A 225 -7.21 18.10 1.30
CA MET A 225 -5.79 18.36 1.08
C MET A 225 -5.17 18.98 2.35
N LEU A 226 -4.24 18.26 2.95
CA LEU A 226 -3.46 18.79 4.07
C LEU A 226 -2.26 19.58 3.52
N ARG A 227 -2.18 20.87 3.80
CA ARG A 227 -1.16 21.76 3.24
C ARG A 227 0.15 21.75 4.02
N GLU A 228 0.09 21.52 5.33
CA GLU A 228 1.22 21.61 6.26
C GLU A 228 1.59 20.26 6.86
N HIS A 229 1.65 19.23 6.02
CA HIS A 229 2.11 17.92 6.48
C HIS A 229 3.44 17.57 5.81
N LEU A 230 4.35 17.04 6.60
CA LEU A 230 5.51 16.35 6.05
C LEU A 230 5.00 15.05 5.40
N SER A 231 5.01 15.01 4.08
CA SER A 231 4.74 13.77 3.34
C SER A 231 5.80 12.75 3.74
N LEU A 232 5.38 11.52 4.01
CA LEU A 232 6.30 10.40 4.24
C LEU A 232 7.25 10.20 3.05
N ILE A 233 6.85 10.64 1.85
CA ILE A 233 7.68 10.67 0.65
C ILE A 233 8.70 11.81 0.71
N HIS A 234 8.31 13.01 1.17
CA HIS A 234 9.23 14.16 1.27
C HIS A 234 10.23 14.04 2.42
N ILE A 235 9.91 13.29 3.48
CA ILE A 235 10.90 12.95 4.52
C ILE A 235 11.91 11.95 3.97
N SER A 236 11.56 11.22 2.94
CA SER A 236 12.27 10.05 2.46
C SER A 236 12.91 10.20 1.09
N GLU A 237 12.59 11.23 0.29
CA GLU A 237 13.23 11.48 -0.99
C GLU A 237 13.91 12.85 -0.97
N PRO A 238 15.27 12.93 -1.09
CA PRO A 238 15.90 14.19 -1.42
C PRO A 238 15.33 14.67 -2.75
N THR A 239 14.84 15.91 -2.77
CA THR A 239 14.40 16.59 -3.99
C THR A 239 15.39 16.31 -5.12
N ARG A 240 14.91 15.66 -6.18
CA ARG A 240 15.63 15.68 -7.46
C ARG A 240 15.65 17.14 -7.89
N GLN A 241 16.81 17.77 -7.77
CA GLN A 241 17.15 18.99 -8.50
C GLN A 241 17.40 18.65 -9.95
#